data_545642ca33ba19e424c5b792ec59ad6d
#
_entry.id   545642ca33ba19e424c5b792ec59ad6d
#
_cell.length_a   1.000
_cell.length_b   1.000
_cell.length_c   1.000
_cell.angle_alpha   90.00
_cell.angle_beta   90.00
_cell.angle_gamma   90.00
#
_symmetry.space_group_name_H-M   'P 1'
#
loop_
_entity.id
_entity.type
_entity.pdbx_description
1 polymer ?
#
loop_
_entity_poly.entity_id
_entity_poly.type
_entity_poly.pdbx_seq_one_letter_code
_entity_poly.pdbx_strand_id
1 'polypeptide(L)'
;MKMKKHLILSMLLLGFAGMLEAENVQRTLPDVVEGVRDEVISLNGEWQFQYAPGEKWERVTVPGELAMQGYGIEHDKPVLYKKTVLVPADYRGKQEILRFDGVYSYARLWVNGKQAAEHAGGFTRWETDITSLIRIGKKNEIRLEVTDRLNDISYASGYAHHPIG
;
A
#
# COMPACT_ATOMS: atom_id res chain seq x y z
N MET A 1 -35.86 61.22 59.02
CA MET A 1 -34.50 61.09 58.54
C MET A 1 -34.45 59.74 57.78
N LYS A 2 -34.49 59.81 56.42
CA LYS A 2 -34.61 58.58 55.54
C LYS A 2 -33.21 58.11 55.14
N MET A 3 -32.81 56.91 55.56
CA MET A 3 -31.59 56.28 55.16
C MET A 3 -31.76 55.64 53.75
N LYS A 4 -30.96 56.10 52.83
CA LYS A 4 -30.85 55.46 51.48
C LYS A 4 -29.95 54.25 51.57
N LYS A 5 -30.49 53.06 51.23
CA LYS A 5 -29.70 51.84 51.06
C LYS A 5 -29.14 51.82 49.64
N HIS A 6 -27.81 51.81 49.50
CA HIS A 6 -27.17 51.60 48.26
C HIS A 6 -27.05 50.06 47.97
N LEU A 7 -27.69 49.60 46.90
CA LEU A 7 -27.58 48.24 46.41
C LEU A 7 -26.36 48.21 45.50
N ILE A 8 -25.28 47.52 45.92
CA ILE A 8 -24.11 47.24 45.06
C ILE A 8 -24.41 45.97 44.32
N LEU A 9 -24.67 46.08 43.00
CA LEU A 9 -24.82 44.94 42.08
C LEU A 9 -23.44 44.50 41.65
N SER A 10 -22.94 43.43 42.28
CA SER A 10 -21.70 42.75 41.85
C SER A 10 -21.99 41.95 40.60
N MET A 11 -21.46 42.42 39.46
CA MET A 11 -21.57 41.75 38.18
C MET A 11 -20.45 40.70 38.10
N LEU A 12 -20.83 39.44 38.35
CA LEU A 12 -19.93 38.30 38.21
C LEU A 12 -19.75 38.02 36.71
N LEU A 13 -18.61 38.42 36.13
CA LEU A 13 -18.22 38.00 34.79
C LEU A 13 -17.81 36.52 34.86
N LEU A 14 -18.73 35.64 34.50
CA LEU A 14 -18.39 34.26 34.17
C LEU A 14 -17.72 34.25 32.79
N GLY A 15 -16.38 34.16 32.80
CA GLY A 15 -15.60 33.87 31.62
C GLY A 15 -15.94 32.48 31.12
N PHE A 16 -16.69 32.41 30.04
CA PHE A 16 -16.89 31.17 29.27
C PHE A 16 -15.58 30.90 28.48
N ALA A 17 -14.66 30.17 29.10
CA ALA A 17 -13.56 29.57 28.39
C ALA A 17 -14.14 28.42 27.55
N GLY A 18 -14.52 28.75 26.31
CA GLY A 18 -14.85 27.76 25.34
C GLY A 18 -13.58 26.94 25.07
N MET A 19 -13.49 25.76 25.66
CA MET A 19 -12.61 24.72 25.17
C MET A 19 -13.10 24.36 23.77
N LEU A 20 -12.35 24.78 22.75
CA LEU A 20 -12.42 24.15 21.45
C LEU A 20 -11.89 22.72 21.64
N GLU A 21 -12.78 21.79 21.92
CA GLU A 21 -12.50 20.40 21.66
C GLU A 21 -12.24 20.29 20.16
N ALA A 22 -10.97 20.05 19.81
CA ALA A 22 -10.65 19.61 18.46
C ALA A 22 -11.42 18.30 18.27
N GLU A 23 -12.51 18.38 17.53
CA GLU A 23 -13.26 17.22 17.09
C GLU A 23 -12.28 16.35 16.32
N ASN A 24 -11.88 15.25 16.95
CA ASN A 24 -11.02 14.25 16.36
C ASN A 24 -11.88 13.59 15.27
N VAL A 25 -11.86 14.18 14.08
CA VAL A 25 -12.51 13.61 12.89
C VAL A 25 -11.74 12.35 12.57
N GLN A 26 -12.06 11.31 13.28
CA GLN A 26 -11.67 9.97 12.93
C GLN A 26 -12.32 9.70 11.57
N ARG A 27 -11.56 9.84 10.52
CA ARG A 27 -11.96 9.40 9.18
C ARG A 27 -12.09 7.90 9.24
N THR A 28 -13.21 7.42 9.70
CA THR A 28 -13.65 6.06 9.44
C THR A 28 -13.93 6.00 7.94
N LEU A 29 -12.93 5.56 7.18
CA LEU A 29 -13.23 5.00 5.88
C LEU A 29 -14.26 3.89 6.13
N PRO A 30 -15.36 3.85 5.37
CA PRO A 30 -16.29 2.75 5.50
C PRO A 30 -15.52 1.48 5.15
N ASP A 31 -15.16 0.71 6.16
CA ASP A 31 -14.42 -0.55 6.00
C ASP A 31 -15.28 -1.60 5.30
N VAL A 32 -16.59 -1.40 5.22
CA VAL A 32 -17.52 -2.31 4.59
C VAL A 32 -18.70 -1.51 4.02
N VAL A 33 -18.91 -1.58 2.72
CA VAL A 33 -20.21 -1.26 2.13
C VAL A 33 -21.09 -2.49 2.37
N GLU A 34 -22.15 -2.35 3.16
CA GLU A 34 -23.05 -3.45 3.49
C GLU A 34 -23.62 -4.06 2.19
N GLY A 35 -23.39 -5.36 2.00
CA GLY A 35 -23.78 -6.10 0.79
C GLY A 35 -22.68 -6.25 -0.28
N VAL A 36 -21.53 -5.59 -0.14
CA VAL A 36 -20.37 -5.83 -0.99
C VAL A 36 -19.30 -6.55 -0.17
N ARG A 37 -19.10 -7.82 -0.44
CA ARG A 37 -18.02 -8.60 0.13
C ARG A 37 -16.87 -8.59 -0.85
N ASP A 38 -15.84 -7.78 -0.59
CA ASP A 38 -14.57 -7.91 -1.29
C ASP A 38 -13.87 -9.18 -0.78
N GLU A 39 -13.91 -10.23 -1.57
CA GLU A 39 -13.15 -11.43 -1.28
C GLU A 39 -11.70 -11.16 -1.68
N VAL A 40 -10.81 -11.09 -0.69
CA VAL A 40 -9.40 -10.78 -0.89
C VAL A 40 -8.56 -12.05 -0.73
N ILE A 41 -7.73 -12.34 -1.73
CA ILE A 41 -6.65 -13.31 -1.63
C ILE A 41 -5.37 -12.56 -1.29
N SER A 42 -4.88 -12.69 -0.06
CA SER A 42 -3.62 -12.09 0.32
C SER A 42 -2.45 -12.75 -0.40
N LEU A 43 -1.60 -11.95 -1.03
CA LEU A 43 -0.36 -12.39 -1.64
C LEU A 43 0.85 -12.18 -0.72
N ASN A 44 0.66 -11.66 0.47
CA ASN A 44 1.72 -11.49 1.47
C ASN A 44 2.36 -12.84 1.84
N GLY A 45 3.54 -12.77 2.45
CA GLY A 45 4.30 -13.94 2.88
C GLY A 45 5.39 -14.33 1.89
N GLU A 46 5.67 -15.63 1.75
CA GLU A 46 6.80 -16.11 0.96
C GLU A 46 6.61 -15.90 -0.54
N TRP A 47 7.64 -15.32 -1.18
CA TRP A 47 7.82 -15.21 -2.62
C TRP A 47 9.14 -15.83 -3.04
N GLN A 48 9.27 -16.16 -4.31
CA GLN A 48 10.56 -16.49 -4.94
C GLN A 48 11.17 -15.19 -5.47
N PHE A 49 12.47 -15.06 -5.31
CA PHE A 49 13.27 -13.91 -5.70
C PHE A 49 14.49 -14.34 -6.51
N GLN A 50 14.93 -13.52 -7.46
CA GLN A 50 16.09 -13.77 -8.30
C GLN A 50 16.69 -12.43 -8.75
N TYR A 51 18.02 -12.28 -8.62
CA TYR A 51 18.71 -11.05 -9.03
C TYR A 51 18.73 -10.84 -10.56
N ALA A 52 18.96 -11.91 -11.32
CA ALA A 52 19.02 -11.83 -12.77
C ALA A 52 18.44 -13.11 -13.39
N PRO A 53 17.94 -13.04 -14.65
CA PRO A 53 17.47 -14.22 -15.35
C PRO A 53 18.56 -15.29 -15.44
N GLY A 54 18.22 -16.52 -15.04
CA GLY A 54 19.14 -17.66 -15.03
C GLY A 54 19.87 -17.90 -13.72
N GLU A 55 19.84 -16.99 -12.78
CA GLU A 55 20.33 -17.21 -11.42
C GLU A 55 19.40 -18.10 -10.60
N LYS A 56 19.88 -18.53 -9.44
CA LYS A 56 19.09 -19.34 -8.52
C LYS A 56 17.93 -18.53 -7.95
N TRP A 57 16.74 -19.13 -7.88
CA TRP A 57 15.61 -18.61 -7.14
C TRP A 57 15.83 -18.81 -5.64
N GLU A 58 15.67 -17.73 -4.89
CA GLU A 58 15.75 -17.70 -3.45
C GLU A 58 14.37 -17.38 -2.84
N ARG A 59 14.26 -17.36 -1.52
CA ARG A 59 13.00 -17.07 -0.83
C ARG A 59 13.10 -15.73 -0.13
N VAL A 60 12.06 -14.92 -0.28
CA VAL A 60 11.92 -13.64 0.43
C VAL A 60 10.53 -13.53 1.00
N THR A 61 10.38 -12.71 2.04
CA THR A 61 9.08 -12.37 2.62
C THR A 61 8.60 -11.03 2.06
N VAL A 62 7.36 -10.98 1.61
CA VAL A 62 6.68 -9.78 1.12
C VAL A 62 5.46 -9.53 2.01
N PRO A 63 5.22 -8.31 2.51
CA PRO A 63 6.08 -7.13 2.37
C PRO A 63 7.37 -7.27 3.17
N GLY A 64 8.42 -6.61 2.71
CA GLY A 64 9.71 -6.56 3.38
C GLY A 64 10.80 -6.02 2.46
N GLU A 65 11.79 -5.38 3.04
CA GLU A 65 12.94 -4.84 2.33
C GLU A 65 13.98 -5.93 2.08
N LEU A 66 14.52 -6.00 0.87
CA LEU A 66 15.56 -6.98 0.52
C LEU A 66 16.81 -6.85 1.38
N ALA A 67 17.24 -5.61 1.65
CA ALA A 67 18.41 -5.34 2.48
C ALA A 67 18.25 -5.90 3.91
N MET A 68 17.06 -5.81 4.48
CA MET A 68 16.75 -6.35 5.80
C MET A 68 16.70 -7.89 5.81
N GLN A 69 16.58 -8.51 4.65
CA GLN A 69 16.61 -9.97 4.46
C GLN A 69 17.98 -10.48 4.02
N GLY A 70 19.01 -9.61 4.02
CA GLY A 70 20.40 -9.97 3.75
C GLY A 70 20.80 -9.89 2.27
N TYR A 71 19.97 -9.30 1.42
CA TYR A 71 20.26 -9.13 -0.01
C TYR A 71 20.82 -7.74 -0.30
N GLY A 72 21.89 -7.67 -1.08
CA GLY A 72 22.41 -6.40 -1.62
C GLY A 72 21.49 -5.87 -2.71
N ILE A 73 21.38 -4.55 -2.80
CA ILE A 73 20.58 -3.89 -3.84
C ILE A 73 21.52 -3.09 -4.73
N GLU A 74 21.35 -3.25 -6.03
CA GLU A 74 22.08 -2.47 -7.02
C GLU A 74 21.08 -1.60 -7.78
N HIS A 75 21.37 -0.27 -7.80
CA HIS A 75 20.55 0.67 -8.55
C HIS A 75 20.55 0.35 -10.05
N ASP A 76 19.46 0.65 -10.70
CA ASP A 76 19.22 0.45 -12.14
C ASP A 76 19.32 -1.02 -12.60
N LYS A 77 19.49 -1.97 -11.67
CA LYS A 77 19.43 -3.40 -11.98
C LYS A 77 18.10 -3.99 -11.57
N PRO A 78 17.37 -4.60 -12.50
CA PRO A 78 16.10 -5.23 -12.18
C PRO A 78 16.31 -6.51 -11.37
N VAL A 79 15.43 -6.72 -10.41
CA VAL A 79 15.28 -7.97 -9.67
C VAL A 79 13.92 -8.59 -9.96
N LEU A 80 13.83 -9.91 -9.89
CA LEU A 80 12.62 -10.64 -10.24
C LEU A 80 11.99 -11.27 -9.01
N TYR A 81 10.69 -11.06 -8.87
CA TYR A 81 9.85 -11.74 -7.89
C TYR A 81 8.84 -12.65 -8.59
N LYS A 82 8.54 -13.77 -7.98
CA LYS A 82 7.56 -14.71 -8.49
C LYS A 82 6.75 -15.34 -7.37
N LYS A 83 5.44 -15.43 -7.57
CA LYS A 83 4.52 -16.17 -6.70
C LYS A 83 3.52 -16.95 -7.53
N THR A 84 3.22 -18.15 -7.07
CA THR A 84 2.11 -18.95 -7.62
C THR A 84 0.93 -18.86 -6.67
N VAL A 85 -0.22 -18.49 -7.19
CA VAL A 85 -1.48 -18.36 -6.44
C VAL A 85 -2.56 -19.23 -7.08
N LEU A 86 -3.33 -19.91 -6.24
CA LEU A 86 -4.56 -20.58 -6.66
C LEU A 86 -5.71 -19.56 -6.56
N VAL A 87 -6.35 -19.27 -7.70
CA VAL A 87 -7.60 -18.49 -7.69
C VAL A 87 -8.76 -19.48 -7.65
N PRO A 88 -9.62 -19.45 -6.61
CA PRO A 88 -10.71 -20.40 -6.43
C PRO A 88 -11.76 -20.35 -7.54
N ALA A 89 -12.53 -21.42 -7.69
CA ALA A 89 -13.52 -21.53 -8.76
C ALA A 89 -14.74 -20.61 -8.60
N ASP A 90 -15.04 -20.20 -7.38
CA ASP A 90 -16.11 -19.28 -7.00
C ASP A 90 -15.83 -17.81 -7.34
N TYR A 91 -14.61 -17.52 -7.79
CA TYR A 91 -14.24 -16.23 -8.40
C TYR A 91 -14.77 -16.07 -9.84
N ARG A 92 -15.35 -17.12 -10.41
CA ARG A 92 -15.84 -17.08 -11.79
C ARG A 92 -16.90 -16.00 -11.99
N GLY A 93 -16.68 -15.15 -12.98
CA GLY A 93 -17.57 -14.03 -13.30
C GLY A 93 -17.35 -12.77 -12.46
N LYS A 94 -16.35 -12.78 -11.59
CA LYS A 94 -15.90 -11.58 -10.86
C LYS A 94 -14.82 -10.85 -11.63
N GLN A 95 -14.61 -9.59 -11.30
CA GLN A 95 -13.48 -8.80 -11.76
C GLN A 95 -12.30 -9.05 -10.82
N GLU A 96 -11.14 -9.38 -11.38
CA GLU A 96 -9.93 -9.65 -10.63
C GLU A 96 -9.00 -8.44 -10.69
N ILE A 97 -8.85 -7.77 -9.57
CA ILE A 97 -7.95 -6.62 -9.42
C ILE A 97 -6.75 -7.04 -8.60
N LEU A 98 -5.56 -6.86 -9.16
CA LEU A 98 -4.31 -7.02 -8.42
C LEU A 98 -3.86 -5.66 -7.88
N ARG A 99 -3.66 -5.60 -6.55
CA ARG A 99 -3.30 -4.39 -5.83
C ARG A 99 -1.92 -4.52 -5.20
N PHE A 100 -1.14 -3.46 -5.33
CA PHE A 100 0.13 -3.26 -4.64
C PHE A 100 0.04 -2.00 -3.79
N ASP A 101 0.42 -2.09 -2.53
CA ASP A 101 0.39 -0.95 -1.61
C ASP A 101 1.65 -0.07 -1.72
N GLY A 102 2.73 -0.63 -2.27
CA GLY A 102 3.95 0.08 -2.63
C GLY A 102 4.99 -0.86 -3.23
N VAL A 103 5.66 -0.43 -4.29
CA VAL A 103 6.80 -1.14 -4.91
C VAL A 103 7.80 -0.11 -5.39
N TYR A 104 8.97 -0.05 -4.77
CA TYR A 104 9.97 0.97 -5.06
C TYR A 104 10.99 0.47 -6.08
N SER A 105 11.23 1.22 -7.14
CA SER A 105 10.64 2.47 -7.59
C SER A 105 9.93 2.33 -8.94
N TYR A 106 10.30 1.33 -9.72
CA TYR A 106 9.70 0.97 -10.99
C TYR A 106 9.38 -0.52 -11.03
N ALA A 107 8.19 -0.86 -11.49
CA ALA A 107 7.72 -2.24 -11.56
C ALA A 107 7.16 -2.57 -12.93
N ARG A 108 7.44 -3.78 -13.41
CA ARG A 108 6.73 -4.43 -14.51
C ARG A 108 6.08 -5.72 -14.02
N LEU A 109 4.83 -5.90 -14.37
CA LEU A 109 4.01 -7.02 -13.92
C LEU A 109 3.67 -7.95 -15.08
N TRP A 110 3.83 -9.25 -14.84
CA TRP A 110 3.31 -10.30 -15.72
C TRP A 110 2.39 -11.24 -14.95
N VAL A 111 1.32 -11.66 -15.62
CA VAL A 111 0.41 -12.69 -15.12
C VAL A 111 0.36 -13.81 -16.16
N ASN A 112 0.69 -15.03 -15.75
CA ASN A 112 0.74 -16.20 -16.61
C ASN A 112 1.60 -16.00 -17.90
N GLY A 113 2.69 -15.25 -17.76
CA GLY A 113 3.64 -14.95 -18.84
C GLY A 113 3.23 -13.79 -19.75
N LYS A 114 2.07 -13.17 -19.56
CA LYS A 114 1.63 -11.99 -20.32
C LYS A 114 1.84 -10.73 -19.49
N GLN A 115 2.42 -9.69 -20.06
CA GLN A 115 2.56 -8.40 -19.41
C GLN A 115 1.19 -7.79 -19.12
N ALA A 116 0.97 -7.39 -17.88
CA ALA A 116 -0.28 -6.86 -17.38
C ALA A 116 -0.20 -5.35 -17.13
N ALA A 117 0.92 -4.86 -16.57
CA ALA A 117 1.08 -3.47 -16.22
C ALA A 117 2.56 -3.06 -16.08
N GLU A 118 2.77 -1.75 -16.08
CA GLU A 118 3.98 -1.08 -15.61
C GLU A 118 3.59 0.02 -14.65
N HIS A 119 4.43 0.28 -13.65
CA HIS A 119 4.20 1.34 -12.67
C HIS A 119 5.52 2.00 -12.29
N ALA A 120 5.48 3.34 -12.16
CA ALA A 120 6.58 4.15 -11.63
C ALA A 120 6.09 4.89 -10.39
N GLY A 121 6.88 4.85 -9.31
CA GLY A 121 6.56 5.47 -8.03
C GLY A 121 6.50 4.45 -6.89
N GLY A 122 7.32 4.66 -5.85
CA GLY A 122 7.56 3.67 -4.81
C GLY A 122 6.59 3.68 -3.64
N PHE A 123 5.93 4.83 -3.40
CA PHE A 123 5.18 5.06 -2.16
C PHE A 123 3.67 5.21 -2.37
N THR A 124 3.19 4.88 -3.55
CA THR A 124 1.77 4.98 -3.90
C THR A 124 1.19 3.61 -4.18
N ARG A 125 -0.02 3.39 -3.69
CA ARG A 125 -0.82 2.24 -4.08
C ARG A 125 -1.15 2.32 -5.57
N TRP A 126 -1.09 1.17 -6.24
CA TRP A 126 -1.57 1.02 -7.60
C TRP A 126 -2.30 -0.30 -7.79
N GLU A 127 -3.17 -0.33 -8.78
CA GLU A 127 -4.06 -1.44 -9.06
C GLU A 127 -4.09 -1.71 -10.57
N THR A 128 -4.32 -2.96 -10.94
CA THR A 128 -4.48 -3.33 -12.34
C THR A 128 -5.51 -4.46 -12.47
N ASP A 129 -6.35 -4.35 -13.49
CA ASP A 129 -7.30 -5.39 -13.86
C ASP A 129 -6.57 -6.54 -14.57
N ILE A 130 -6.62 -7.71 -13.98
CA ILE A 130 -6.01 -8.93 -14.49
C ILE A 130 -7.03 -10.00 -14.89
N THR A 131 -8.31 -9.65 -14.91
CA THR A 131 -9.44 -10.57 -15.15
C THR A 131 -9.22 -11.41 -16.41
N SER A 132 -8.78 -10.79 -17.51
CA SER A 132 -8.53 -11.51 -18.77
C SER A 132 -7.28 -12.41 -18.78
N LEU A 133 -6.42 -12.27 -17.77
CA LEU A 133 -5.14 -13.00 -17.66
C LEU A 133 -5.19 -14.14 -16.64
N ILE A 134 -6.15 -14.11 -15.72
CA ILE A 134 -6.32 -15.11 -14.66
C ILE A 134 -7.04 -16.34 -15.16
N ARG A 135 -6.61 -17.49 -14.67
CA ARG A 135 -7.24 -18.78 -14.88
C ARG A 135 -7.97 -19.20 -13.61
N ILE A 136 -9.28 -19.03 -13.62
CA ILE A 136 -10.16 -19.36 -12.47
C ILE A 136 -10.14 -20.87 -12.18
N GLY A 137 -10.07 -21.25 -10.91
CA GLY A 137 -9.96 -22.65 -10.46
C GLY A 137 -8.58 -23.27 -10.68
N LYS A 138 -7.56 -22.48 -11.04
CA LYS A 138 -6.23 -22.98 -11.36
C LYS A 138 -5.14 -22.16 -10.66
N LYS A 139 -3.93 -22.73 -10.64
CA LYS A 139 -2.73 -22.00 -10.26
C LYS A 139 -2.36 -20.99 -11.33
N ASN A 140 -2.03 -19.78 -10.89
CA ASN A 140 -1.59 -18.66 -11.70
C ASN A 140 -0.23 -18.22 -11.24
N GLU A 141 0.64 -17.86 -12.17
CA GLU A 141 1.94 -17.26 -11.87
C GLU A 141 1.80 -15.75 -11.96
N ILE A 142 2.21 -15.07 -10.90
CA ILE A 142 2.40 -13.63 -10.84
C ILE A 142 3.91 -13.39 -10.79
N ARG A 143 4.43 -12.62 -11.73
CA ARG A 143 5.83 -12.22 -11.79
C ARG A 143 5.95 -10.73 -11.83
N LEU A 144 6.80 -10.21 -10.97
CA LEU A 144 7.10 -8.79 -10.87
C LEU A 144 8.60 -8.59 -11.10
N GLU A 145 8.95 -7.68 -11.99
CA GLU A 145 10.30 -7.15 -12.13
C GLU A 145 10.33 -5.80 -11.45
N VAL A 146 11.26 -5.61 -10.53
CA VAL A 146 11.39 -4.37 -9.75
C VAL A 146 12.77 -3.79 -10.00
N THR A 147 12.84 -2.49 -10.26
CA THR A 147 14.08 -1.76 -10.45
C THR A 147 14.08 -0.53 -9.55
N ASP A 148 15.12 -0.38 -8.75
CA ASP A 148 15.41 0.85 -8.04
C ASP A 148 16.12 1.81 -9.01
N ARG A 149 15.36 2.74 -9.59
CA ARG A 149 15.88 3.68 -10.59
C ARG A 149 16.44 4.93 -9.94
N LEU A 150 17.71 5.20 -10.15
CA LEU A 150 18.37 6.41 -9.63
C LEU A 150 17.73 7.71 -10.13
N ASN A 151 17.25 7.72 -11.37
CA ASN A 151 16.64 8.91 -11.97
C ASN A 151 15.20 9.18 -11.51
N ASP A 152 14.57 8.21 -10.82
CA ASP A 152 13.24 8.35 -10.24
C ASP A 152 13.30 8.85 -8.79
N ILE A 153 14.43 9.43 -8.38
CA ILE A 153 14.62 9.98 -7.03
C ILE A 153 13.57 11.07 -6.80
N SER A 154 12.77 10.86 -5.78
CA SER A 154 11.87 11.90 -5.29
C SER A 154 12.68 13.03 -4.68
N TYR A 155 12.61 14.21 -5.27
CA TYR A 155 13.22 15.42 -4.72
C TYR A 155 12.81 15.74 -3.27
N ALA A 156 11.72 15.11 -2.81
CA ALA A 156 11.20 15.31 -1.46
C ALA A 156 11.99 14.61 -0.35
N SER A 157 12.78 13.58 -0.65
CA SER A 157 13.44 12.78 0.38
C SER A 157 14.89 13.16 0.65
N GLY A 158 15.59 13.80 -0.30
CA GLY A 158 16.98 14.17 -0.14
C GLY A 158 17.98 13.02 0.05
N TYR A 159 17.52 11.77 0.00
CA TYR A 159 18.34 10.57 0.15
C TYR A 159 18.36 9.74 -1.12
N ALA A 160 19.58 9.36 -1.52
CA ALA A 160 19.84 8.58 -2.73
C ALA A 160 19.66 7.06 -2.56
N HIS A 161 19.28 6.59 -1.37
CA HIS A 161 19.15 5.18 -1.07
C HIS A 161 17.75 4.89 -0.52
N HIS A 162 16.93 4.27 -1.35
CA HIS A 162 15.67 3.70 -0.92
C HIS A 162 15.71 2.20 -1.13
N PRO A 163 15.33 1.39 -0.12
CA PRO A 163 15.32 -0.05 -0.28
C PRO A 163 14.18 -0.49 -1.19
N ILE A 164 14.46 -1.50 -1.99
CA ILE A 164 13.41 -2.24 -2.72
C ILE A 164 12.69 -3.14 -1.72
N GLY A 165 11.41 -2.94 -1.52
CA GLY A 165 10.60 -3.70 -0.58
C GLY A 165 9.30 -4.21 -1.17
#